data_2f9c71e93ad78b83506eb083467cb874
#
_entry.id   2f9c71e93ad78b83506eb083467cb874
#
_cell.length_a   1.000
_cell.length_b   1.000
_cell.length_c   1.000
_cell.angle_alpha   90.00
_cell.angle_beta   90.00
_cell.angle_gamma   90.00
#
_symmetry.space_group_name_H-M   'P 1'
#
loop_
_entity.id
_entity.type
_entity.pdbx_description
1 polymer ?
#
loop_
_entity_poly.entity_id
_entity_poly.type
_entity_poly.pdbx_seq_one_letter_code
_entity_poly.pdbx_strand_id
1 'polypeptide(L)'
;MNDFFRESLFAGVTLSLLSYFIGSVLKKKFKLGIFNPLLISIIITIIVLVVSGVDYDVYNQGAKYLSWFLTPATVCLAIPLYEQWNLLKKNYKAVIVGIASGVLTSLTTVLVLSKLMKLSHAEYVTLLPKSITTAIGMGVSEELGGYVTITVAVIVVTGVLGNIFGELICKIFRIKEPIAKGLAMGSAAHAIGTAKAMEMGEIEGAMSSLSIAVAGILTVALSSLFAGFM
;
A
#
# COMPACT_ATOMS: atom_id res chain seq x y z
N MET A 1 -14.55 -13.25 25.69
CA MET A 1 -13.84 -12.18 24.95
C MET A 1 -14.69 -11.63 23.81
N ASN A 2 -15.40 -12.44 23.03
CA ASN A 2 -16.32 -11.94 22.01
C ASN A 2 -17.34 -10.94 22.57
N ASP A 3 -17.91 -11.21 23.74
CA ASP A 3 -18.90 -10.31 24.37
C ASP A 3 -18.28 -8.95 24.73
N PHE A 4 -17.06 -8.94 25.27
CA PHE A 4 -16.34 -7.71 25.56
C PHE A 4 -16.14 -6.86 24.29
N PHE A 5 -15.74 -7.47 23.16
CA PHE A 5 -15.58 -6.75 21.91
C PHE A 5 -16.91 -6.33 21.28
N ARG A 6 -17.99 -7.06 21.51
CA ARG A 6 -19.35 -6.70 21.05
C ARG A 6 -19.93 -5.53 21.85
N GLU A 7 -19.73 -5.53 23.16
CA GLU A 7 -20.27 -4.49 24.06
C GLU A 7 -19.42 -3.21 24.03
N SER A 8 -18.14 -3.31 23.67
CA SER A 8 -17.22 -2.16 23.64
C SER A 8 -16.99 -1.64 22.24
N LEU A 9 -17.62 -0.52 21.91
CA LEU A 9 -17.47 0.18 20.63
C LEU A 9 -16.01 0.53 20.29
N PHE A 10 -15.16 0.70 21.30
CA PHE A 10 -13.78 1.14 21.15
C PHE A 10 -12.74 0.03 21.25
N ALA A 11 -13.11 -1.19 21.58
CA ALA A 11 -12.15 -2.29 21.77
C ALA A 11 -11.30 -2.53 20.53
N GLY A 12 -11.90 -2.56 19.34
CA GLY A 12 -11.17 -2.76 18.06
C GLY A 12 -10.21 -1.62 17.73
N VAL A 13 -10.64 -0.36 17.94
CA VAL A 13 -9.78 0.83 17.77
C VAL A 13 -8.61 0.78 18.74
N THR A 14 -8.89 0.53 20.02
CA THR A 14 -7.88 0.50 21.09
C THR A 14 -6.84 -0.58 20.81
N LEU A 15 -7.25 -1.79 20.45
CA LEU A 15 -6.35 -2.87 20.11
C LEU A 15 -5.43 -2.47 18.93
N SER A 16 -6.00 -1.90 17.87
CA SER A 16 -5.24 -1.46 16.69
C SER A 16 -4.20 -0.39 17.04
N LEU A 17 -4.62 0.64 17.79
CA LEU A 17 -3.72 1.74 18.18
C LEU A 17 -2.62 1.30 19.15
N LEU A 18 -2.94 0.46 20.13
CA LEU A 18 -1.95 -0.10 21.06
C LEU A 18 -0.94 -0.97 20.33
N SER A 19 -1.41 -1.84 19.42
CA SER A 19 -0.53 -2.67 18.61
C SER A 19 0.42 -1.83 17.74
N TYR A 20 -0.10 -0.75 17.14
CA TYR A 20 0.72 0.19 16.36
C TYR A 20 1.71 0.96 17.25
N PHE A 21 1.31 1.37 18.42
CA PHE A 21 2.18 2.03 19.39
C PHE A 21 3.34 1.11 19.81
N ILE A 22 3.06 -0.15 20.12
CA ILE A 22 4.09 -1.17 20.41
C ILE A 22 5.06 -1.29 19.24
N GLY A 23 4.56 -1.42 18.02
CA GLY A 23 5.38 -1.46 16.81
C GLY A 23 6.29 -0.22 16.66
N SER A 24 5.75 0.96 16.96
CA SER A 24 6.51 2.22 16.91
C SER A 24 7.63 2.28 17.95
N VAL A 25 7.37 1.81 19.15
CA VAL A 25 8.38 1.71 20.22
C VAL A 25 9.50 0.72 19.81
N LEU A 26 9.12 -0.44 19.26
CA LEU A 26 10.09 -1.43 18.77
C LEU A 26 10.95 -0.87 17.63
N LYS A 27 10.36 -0.17 16.67
CA LYS A 27 11.11 0.51 15.58
C LYS A 27 12.11 1.52 16.12
N LYS A 28 11.71 2.34 17.10
CA LYS A 28 12.61 3.32 17.74
C LYS A 28 13.76 2.65 18.49
N LYS A 29 13.50 1.53 19.17
CA LYS A 29 14.50 0.81 19.97
C LYS A 29 15.51 0.07 19.10
N PHE A 30 15.05 -0.69 18.10
CA PHE A 30 15.91 -1.58 17.30
C PHE A 30 16.41 -0.95 16.00
N LYS A 31 15.75 0.10 15.49
CA LYS A 31 16.12 0.84 14.24
C LYS A 31 16.30 -0.05 13.01
N LEU A 32 15.76 -1.26 13.01
CA LEU A 32 15.77 -2.19 11.87
C LEU A 32 14.50 -2.03 11.04
N GLY A 33 14.60 -2.10 9.71
CA GLY A 33 13.47 -1.98 8.80
C GLY A 33 12.38 -3.04 9.02
N ILE A 34 12.77 -4.24 9.49
CA ILE A 34 11.84 -5.33 9.78
C ILE A 34 10.88 -5.00 10.93
N PHE A 35 11.26 -4.11 11.86
CA PHE A 35 10.36 -3.59 12.89
C PHE A 35 9.48 -2.46 12.37
N ASN A 36 8.89 -2.67 11.20
CA ASN A 36 7.90 -1.74 10.66
C ASN A 36 6.67 -1.71 11.59
N PRO A 37 6.22 -0.53 12.09
CA PRO A 37 5.11 -0.42 13.04
C PRO A 37 3.82 -1.02 12.50
N LEU A 38 3.55 -0.87 11.20
CA LEU A 38 2.35 -1.42 10.59
C LEU A 38 2.40 -2.96 10.55
N LEU A 39 3.54 -3.54 10.14
CA LEU A 39 3.71 -5.00 10.14
C LEU A 39 3.55 -5.58 11.54
N ILE A 40 4.21 -5.00 12.53
CA ILE A 40 4.12 -5.44 13.94
C ILE A 40 2.67 -5.30 14.44
N SER A 41 1.99 -4.21 14.12
CA SER A 41 0.60 -3.99 14.51
C SER A 41 -0.32 -5.08 13.93
N ILE A 42 -0.17 -5.40 12.65
CA ILE A 42 -0.96 -6.47 12.00
C ILE A 42 -0.72 -7.81 12.70
N ILE A 43 0.55 -8.17 12.92
CA ILE A 43 0.92 -9.44 13.58
C ILE A 43 0.34 -9.52 15.00
N ILE A 44 0.50 -8.47 15.81
CA ILE A 44 -0.01 -8.45 17.18
C ILE A 44 -1.55 -8.58 17.16
N THR A 45 -2.23 -7.81 16.31
CA THR A 45 -3.70 -7.87 16.21
C THR A 45 -4.17 -9.26 15.82
N ILE A 46 -3.56 -9.88 14.80
CA ILE A 46 -3.90 -11.26 14.40
C ILE A 46 -3.68 -12.23 15.57
N ILE A 47 -2.53 -12.18 16.24
CA ILE A 47 -2.23 -13.06 17.36
C ILE A 47 -3.27 -12.89 18.47
N VAL A 48 -3.60 -11.65 18.84
CA VAL A 48 -4.59 -11.37 19.89
C VAL A 48 -5.95 -11.95 19.50
N LEU A 49 -6.43 -11.72 18.28
CA LEU A 49 -7.73 -12.24 17.83
C LEU A 49 -7.78 -13.77 17.81
N VAL A 50 -6.73 -14.41 17.27
CA VAL A 50 -6.64 -15.88 17.19
C VAL A 50 -6.57 -16.50 18.59
N VAL A 51 -5.69 -16.03 19.45
CA VAL A 51 -5.51 -16.57 20.82
C VAL A 51 -6.75 -16.35 21.69
N SER A 52 -7.42 -15.21 21.49
CA SER A 52 -8.64 -14.85 22.24
C SER A 52 -9.92 -15.49 21.68
N GLY A 53 -9.86 -16.13 20.50
CA GLY A 53 -11.03 -16.68 19.81
C GLY A 53 -12.05 -15.60 19.42
N VAL A 54 -11.59 -14.38 19.10
CA VAL A 54 -12.46 -13.27 18.69
C VAL A 54 -12.62 -13.28 17.18
N ASP A 55 -13.88 -13.34 16.73
CA ASP A 55 -14.20 -13.27 15.31
C ASP A 55 -13.82 -11.92 14.71
N TYR A 56 -13.34 -11.94 13.46
CA TYR A 56 -12.96 -10.73 12.74
C TYR A 56 -14.10 -9.71 12.65
N ASP A 57 -15.32 -10.15 12.39
CA ASP A 57 -16.48 -9.27 12.27
C ASP A 57 -16.79 -8.53 13.58
N VAL A 58 -16.59 -9.22 14.71
CA VAL A 58 -16.75 -8.62 16.05
C VAL A 58 -15.68 -7.56 16.31
N TYR A 59 -14.41 -7.85 15.98
CA TYR A 59 -13.33 -6.88 16.05
C TYR A 59 -13.59 -5.67 15.14
N ASN A 60 -14.03 -5.92 13.90
CA ASN A 60 -14.23 -4.89 12.89
C ASN A 60 -15.39 -3.95 13.23
N GLN A 61 -16.36 -4.34 14.04
CA GLN A 61 -17.42 -3.43 14.50
C GLN A 61 -16.86 -2.17 15.18
N GLY A 62 -15.78 -2.33 15.96
CA GLY A 62 -15.06 -1.21 16.55
C GLY A 62 -13.98 -0.65 15.63
N ALA A 63 -13.15 -1.51 15.03
CA ALA A 63 -11.99 -1.09 14.23
C ALA A 63 -12.36 -0.26 12.99
N LYS A 64 -13.56 -0.47 12.40
CA LYS A 64 -14.05 0.30 11.25
C LYS A 64 -14.02 1.81 11.40
N TYR A 65 -14.09 2.32 12.63
CA TYR A 65 -14.01 3.77 12.87
C TYR A 65 -12.66 4.36 12.45
N LEU A 66 -11.59 3.57 12.44
CA LEU A 66 -10.30 3.99 11.89
C LEU A 66 -10.38 4.26 10.38
N SER A 67 -11.26 3.55 9.67
CA SER A 67 -11.46 3.75 8.23
C SER A 67 -12.05 5.12 7.88
N TRP A 68 -12.73 5.79 8.82
CA TRP A 68 -13.23 7.15 8.61
C TRP A 68 -12.12 8.18 8.43
N PHE A 69 -10.93 7.89 8.97
CA PHE A 69 -9.75 8.74 8.78
C PHE A 69 -9.06 8.53 7.43
N LEU A 70 -9.45 7.52 6.66
CA LEU A 70 -8.82 7.21 5.37
C LEU A 70 -8.97 8.37 4.37
N THR A 71 -10.19 8.90 4.23
CA THR A 71 -10.45 10.03 3.30
C THR A 71 -9.70 11.29 3.70
N PRO A 72 -9.80 11.82 4.94
CA PRO A 72 -9.02 12.99 5.32
C PRO A 72 -7.51 12.75 5.25
N ALA A 73 -7.01 11.57 5.61
CA ALA A 73 -5.60 11.24 5.46
C ALA A 73 -5.15 11.28 4.00
N THR A 74 -5.96 10.74 3.08
CA THR A 74 -5.68 10.79 1.64
C THR A 74 -5.67 12.23 1.12
N VAL A 75 -6.60 13.07 1.56
CA VAL A 75 -6.62 14.51 1.20
C VAL A 75 -5.36 15.22 1.71
N CYS A 76 -4.90 14.90 2.91
CA CYS A 76 -3.67 15.48 3.46
C CYS A 76 -2.41 15.16 2.61
N LEU A 77 -2.42 14.08 1.82
CA LEU A 77 -1.32 13.79 0.89
C LEU A 77 -1.21 14.82 -0.26
N ALA A 78 -2.23 15.64 -0.48
CA ALA A 78 -2.17 16.73 -1.44
C ALA A 78 -1.33 17.93 -0.94
N ILE A 79 -1.11 18.07 0.37
CA ILE A 79 -0.34 19.17 0.95
C ILE A 79 1.11 19.17 0.45
N PRO A 80 1.93 18.12 0.68
CA PRO A 80 3.29 18.07 0.18
C PRO A 80 3.36 18.15 -1.35
N LEU A 81 2.35 17.65 -2.07
CA LEU A 81 2.27 17.79 -3.51
C LEU A 81 2.10 19.25 -3.94
N TYR A 82 1.24 20.01 -3.26
CA TYR A 82 1.04 21.42 -3.53
C TYR A 82 2.31 22.24 -3.22
N GLU A 83 2.99 21.98 -2.12
CA GLU A 83 4.24 22.62 -1.73
C GLU A 83 5.35 22.42 -2.79
N GLN A 84 5.38 21.25 -3.43
CA GLN A 84 6.36 20.92 -4.47
C GLN A 84 5.84 21.15 -5.91
N TRP A 85 4.76 21.94 -6.08
CA TRP A 85 4.10 22.18 -7.38
C TRP A 85 5.02 22.72 -8.47
N ASN A 86 5.93 23.63 -8.13
CA ASN A 86 6.88 24.21 -9.08
C ASN A 86 7.91 23.18 -9.55
N LEU A 87 8.36 22.29 -8.65
CA LEU A 87 9.26 21.20 -8.97
C LEU A 87 8.59 20.19 -9.91
N LEU A 88 7.33 19.88 -9.64
CA LEU A 88 6.50 19.00 -10.46
C LEU A 88 6.37 19.57 -11.89
N LYS A 89 5.98 20.83 -12.03
CA LYS A 89 5.86 21.48 -13.35
C LYS A 89 7.16 21.45 -14.14
N LYS A 90 8.29 21.68 -13.48
CA LYS A 90 9.61 21.66 -14.14
C LYS A 90 9.98 20.27 -14.64
N ASN A 91 9.53 19.21 -13.96
CA ASN A 91 9.93 17.83 -14.22
C ASN A 91 8.77 16.95 -14.75
N TYR A 92 7.65 17.52 -15.19
CA TYR A 92 6.42 16.78 -15.50
C TYR A 92 6.60 15.61 -16.47
N LYS A 93 7.47 15.77 -17.50
CA LYS A 93 7.77 14.69 -18.47
C LYS A 93 8.42 13.50 -17.79
N ALA A 94 9.44 13.74 -16.95
CA ALA A 94 10.12 12.69 -16.20
C ALA A 94 9.17 12.00 -15.22
N VAL A 95 8.30 12.75 -14.58
CA VAL A 95 7.29 12.26 -13.64
C VAL A 95 6.30 11.35 -14.37
N ILE A 96 5.70 11.80 -15.47
CA ILE A 96 4.72 10.99 -16.24
C ILE A 96 5.38 9.71 -16.77
N VAL A 97 6.55 9.82 -17.40
CA VAL A 97 7.26 8.65 -17.94
C VAL A 97 7.67 7.71 -16.81
N GLY A 98 8.15 8.24 -15.68
CA GLY A 98 8.52 7.43 -14.51
C GLY A 98 7.35 6.62 -13.94
N ILE A 99 6.19 7.26 -13.74
CA ILE A 99 5.01 6.56 -13.24
C ILE A 99 4.48 5.55 -14.26
N ALA A 100 4.38 5.94 -15.53
CA ALA A 100 3.91 5.04 -16.60
C ALA A 100 4.83 3.80 -16.72
N SER A 101 6.15 3.98 -16.70
CA SER A 101 7.09 2.87 -16.72
C SER A 101 6.95 1.97 -15.49
N GLY A 102 6.73 2.53 -14.30
CA GLY A 102 6.48 1.77 -13.08
C GLY A 102 5.23 0.91 -13.17
N VAL A 103 4.11 1.49 -13.63
CA VAL A 103 2.84 0.77 -13.83
C VAL A 103 2.98 -0.35 -14.86
N LEU A 104 3.54 -0.03 -16.04
CA LEU A 104 3.76 -1.02 -17.09
C LEU A 104 4.68 -2.17 -16.62
N THR A 105 5.75 -1.85 -15.92
CA THR A 105 6.64 -2.86 -15.34
C THR A 105 5.90 -3.75 -14.34
N SER A 106 5.07 -3.16 -13.47
CA SER A 106 4.26 -3.91 -12.50
C SER A 106 3.32 -4.88 -13.20
N LEU A 107 2.50 -4.39 -14.14
CA LEU A 107 1.53 -5.21 -14.88
C LEU A 107 2.21 -6.30 -15.71
N THR A 108 3.29 -5.96 -16.41
CA THR A 108 4.06 -6.91 -17.22
C THR A 108 4.72 -7.98 -16.34
N THR A 109 5.27 -7.60 -15.19
CA THR A 109 5.87 -8.58 -14.26
C THR A 109 4.84 -9.56 -13.75
N VAL A 110 3.64 -9.06 -13.36
CA VAL A 110 2.54 -9.94 -12.94
C VAL A 110 2.14 -10.88 -14.07
N LEU A 111 1.97 -10.38 -15.30
CA LEU A 111 1.64 -11.20 -16.47
C LEU A 111 2.67 -12.31 -16.72
N VAL A 112 3.96 -11.94 -16.75
CA VAL A 112 5.06 -12.89 -17.01
C VAL A 112 5.12 -13.95 -15.93
N LEU A 113 5.09 -13.55 -14.65
CA LEU A 113 5.13 -14.49 -13.54
C LEU A 113 3.90 -15.41 -13.49
N SER A 114 2.70 -14.87 -13.76
CA SER A 114 1.48 -15.66 -13.81
C SER A 114 1.53 -16.73 -14.91
N LYS A 115 2.05 -16.37 -16.10
CA LYS A 115 2.25 -17.34 -17.18
C LYS A 115 3.29 -18.40 -16.81
N LEU A 116 4.41 -18.01 -16.22
CA LEU A 116 5.45 -18.95 -15.77
C LEU A 116 4.94 -19.91 -14.71
N MET A 117 4.15 -19.42 -13.77
CA MET A 117 3.57 -20.21 -12.69
C MET A 117 2.30 -20.95 -13.11
N LYS A 118 1.81 -20.75 -14.33
CA LYS A 118 0.57 -21.34 -14.87
C LYS A 118 -0.65 -21.05 -14.01
N LEU A 119 -0.75 -19.81 -13.52
CA LEU A 119 -1.91 -19.35 -12.75
C LEU A 119 -3.16 -19.34 -13.65
N SER A 120 -4.32 -19.55 -13.05
CA SER A 120 -5.60 -19.35 -13.71
C SER A 120 -5.86 -17.86 -13.98
N HIS A 121 -6.81 -17.57 -14.90
CA HIS A 121 -7.22 -16.18 -15.17
C HIS A 121 -7.65 -15.46 -13.89
N ALA A 122 -8.46 -16.08 -13.04
CA ALA A 122 -8.92 -15.48 -11.78
C ALA A 122 -7.78 -15.15 -10.82
N GLU A 123 -6.77 -16.03 -10.70
CA GLU A 123 -5.58 -15.77 -9.88
C GLU A 123 -4.73 -14.64 -10.46
N TYR A 124 -4.58 -14.61 -11.78
CA TYR A 124 -3.83 -13.56 -12.47
C TYR A 124 -4.45 -12.17 -12.26
N VAL A 125 -5.75 -12.00 -12.52
CA VAL A 125 -6.43 -10.71 -12.37
C VAL A 125 -6.51 -10.27 -10.91
N THR A 126 -6.48 -11.20 -9.96
CA THR A 126 -6.32 -10.95 -8.53
C THR A 126 -5.02 -10.19 -8.21
N LEU A 127 -3.94 -10.52 -8.92
CA LEU A 127 -2.60 -9.96 -8.67
C LEU A 127 -2.33 -8.66 -9.45
N LEU A 128 -3.07 -8.38 -10.54
CA LEU A 128 -2.85 -7.21 -11.38
C LEU A 128 -2.81 -5.89 -10.60
N PRO A 129 -3.78 -5.60 -9.69
CA PRO A 129 -3.83 -4.33 -8.99
C PRO A 129 -2.96 -4.27 -7.72
N LYS A 130 -1.96 -5.15 -7.56
CA LYS A 130 -1.15 -5.28 -6.33
C LYS A 130 -0.43 -4.01 -5.87
N SER A 131 -0.15 -3.08 -6.77
CA SER A 131 0.68 -1.89 -6.51
C SER A 131 -0.12 -0.60 -6.31
N ILE A 132 -1.45 -0.65 -6.37
CA ILE A 132 -2.32 0.51 -6.17
C ILE A 132 -3.02 0.45 -4.80
N THR A 133 -3.83 1.47 -4.47
CA THR A 133 -4.53 1.52 -3.19
C THR A 133 -5.56 0.40 -3.08
N THR A 134 -5.78 -0.10 -1.85
CA THR A 134 -6.70 -1.21 -1.59
C THR A 134 -8.10 -0.94 -2.14
N ALA A 135 -8.63 0.28 -1.95
CA ALA A 135 -9.97 0.64 -2.41
C ALA A 135 -10.12 0.52 -3.94
N ILE A 136 -9.14 1.03 -4.71
CA ILE A 136 -9.15 0.93 -6.17
C ILE A 136 -8.89 -0.52 -6.60
N GLY A 137 -7.95 -1.19 -5.94
CA GLY A 137 -7.56 -2.56 -6.28
C GLY A 137 -8.68 -3.58 -6.06
N MET A 138 -9.51 -3.41 -5.02
CA MET A 138 -10.71 -4.24 -4.81
C MET A 138 -11.67 -4.12 -5.99
N GLY A 139 -12.00 -2.90 -6.41
CA GLY A 139 -12.90 -2.66 -7.53
C GLY A 139 -12.38 -3.27 -8.85
N VAL A 140 -11.09 -3.09 -9.15
CA VAL A 140 -10.46 -3.69 -10.34
C VAL A 140 -10.51 -5.22 -10.29
N SER A 141 -10.19 -5.82 -9.14
CA SER A 141 -10.21 -7.27 -8.98
C SER A 141 -11.63 -7.85 -9.11
N GLU A 142 -12.62 -7.18 -8.52
CA GLU A 142 -14.02 -7.59 -8.60
C GLU A 142 -14.54 -7.53 -10.03
N GLU A 143 -14.29 -6.42 -10.73
CA GLU A 143 -14.73 -6.22 -12.12
C GLU A 143 -14.11 -7.25 -13.08
N LEU A 144 -12.87 -7.66 -12.85
CA LEU A 144 -12.16 -8.63 -13.69
C LEU A 144 -12.38 -10.09 -13.27
N GLY A 145 -13.17 -10.37 -12.22
CA GLY A 145 -13.47 -11.71 -11.74
C GLY A 145 -12.36 -12.34 -10.87
N GLY A 146 -11.55 -11.52 -10.21
CA GLY A 146 -10.52 -11.95 -9.26
C GLY A 146 -11.05 -12.22 -7.84
N TYR A 147 -10.17 -12.71 -6.99
CA TYR A 147 -10.47 -12.98 -5.56
C TYR A 147 -10.17 -11.72 -4.72
N VAL A 148 -11.17 -10.88 -4.48
CA VAL A 148 -11.03 -9.57 -3.81
C VAL A 148 -10.27 -9.65 -2.48
N THR A 149 -10.59 -10.65 -1.64
CA THR A 149 -9.92 -10.85 -0.34
C THR A 149 -8.42 -11.11 -0.50
N ILE A 150 -8.03 -11.89 -1.52
CA ILE A 150 -6.62 -12.17 -1.82
C ILE A 150 -5.96 -10.92 -2.37
N THR A 151 -6.64 -10.17 -3.23
CA THR A 151 -6.16 -8.86 -3.74
C THR A 151 -5.80 -7.92 -2.59
N VAL A 152 -6.68 -7.78 -1.59
CA VAL A 152 -6.41 -6.94 -0.41
C VAL A 152 -5.15 -7.41 0.31
N ALA A 153 -5.03 -8.71 0.57
CA ALA A 153 -3.85 -9.27 1.24
C ALA A 153 -2.55 -8.98 0.45
N VAL A 154 -2.57 -9.18 -0.86
CA VAL A 154 -1.40 -8.96 -1.73
C VAL A 154 -1.03 -7.48 -1.80
N ILE A 155 -2.01 -6.57 -1.86
CA ILE A 155 -1.76 -5.12 -1.82
C ILE A 155 -1.09 -4.73 -0.50
N VAL A 156 -1.60 -5.20 0.64
CA VAL A 156 -1.02 -4.92 1.96
C VAL A 156 0.41 -5.46 2.05
N VAL A 157 0.64 -6.70 1.65
CA VAL A 157 1.98 -7.30 1.62
C VAL A 157 2.93 -6.52 0.72
N THR A 158 2.49 -6.15 -0.49
CA THR A 158 3.29 -5.34 -1.42
C THR A 158 3.67 -3.99 -0.80
N GLY A 159 2.72 -3.31 -0.17
CA GLY A 159 2.97 -2.03 0.49
C GLY A 159 3.95 -2.15 1.66
N VAL A 160 3.79 -3.17 2.50
CA VAL A 160 4.68 -3.43 3.65
C VAL A 160 6.10 -3.76 3.18
N LEU A 161 6.25 -4.63 2.19
CA LEU A 161 7.56 -4.96 1.61
C LEU A 161 8.22 -3.74 0.98
N GLY A 162 7.45 -2.92 0.24
CA GLY A 162 7.94 -1.68 -0.33
C GLY A 162 8.40 -0.68 0.74
N ASN A 163 7.66 -0.54 1.84
CA ASN A 163 8.06 0.31 2.96
C ASN A 163 9.36 -0.18 3.65
N ILE A 164 9.51 -1.50 3.82
CA ILE A 164 10.69 -2.08 4.47
C ILE A 164 11.92 -2.00 3.56
N PHE A 165 11.79 -2.41 2.31
CA PHE A 165 12.91 -2.62 1.40
C PHE A 165 13.14 -1.49 0.40
N GLY A 166 12.18 -0.57 0.20
CA GLY A 166 12.25 0.44 -0.84
C GLY A 166 13.49 1.33 -0.75
N GLU A 167 13.83 1.82 0.44
CA GLU A 167 15.05 2.61 0.64
C GLU A 167 16.32 1.79 0.37
N LEU A 168 16.35 0.52 0.77
CA LEU A 168 17.46 -0.39 0.52
C LEU A 168 17.63 -0.65 -0.99
N ILE A 169 16.52 -0.88 -1.70
CA ILE A 169 16.52 -1.06 -3.15
C ILE A 169 17.04 0.20 -3.83
N CYS A 170 16.59 1.39 -3.44
CA CYS A 170 17.12 2.63 -3.98
C CYS A 170 18.65 2.76 -3.78
N LYS A 171 19.16 2.33 -2.62
CA LYS A 171 20.61 2.32 -2.33
C LYS A 171 21.37 1.31 -3.21
N ILE A 172 20.87 0.09 -3.34
CA ILE A 172 21.48 -0.97 -4.16
C ILE A 172 21.59 -0.54 -5.64
N PHE A 173 20.49 0.00 -6.18
CA PHE A 173 20.44 0.48 -7.56
C PHE A 173 20.99 1.89 -7.77
N ARG A 174 21.58 2.49 -6.71
CA ARG A 174 22.18 3.83 -6.72
C ARG A 174 21.22 4.93 -7.21
N ILE A 175 19.93 4.80 -6.92
CA ILE A 175 18.93 5.82 -7.21
C ILE A 175 19.10 6.94 -6.17
N LYS A 176 19.68 8.08 -6.60
CA LYS A 176 20.00 9.18 -5.70
C LYS A 176 18.97 10.31 -5.78
N GLU A 177 18.37 10.51 -6.95
CA GLU A 177 17.44 11.61 -7.21
C GLU A 177 16.17 11.48 -6.37
N PRO A 178 15.81 12.49 -5.55
CA PRO A 178 14.63 12.46 -4.68
C PRO A 178 13.34 12.22 -5.46
N ILE A 179 13.18 12.87 -6.63
CA ILE A 179 12.01 12.67 -7.50
C ILE A 179 11.88 11.19 -7.88
N ALA A 180 12.95 10.57 -8.35
CA ALA A 180 12.92 9.17 -8.78
C ALA A 180 12.59 8.20 -7.63
N LYS A 181 13.14 8.45 -6.43
CA LYS A 181 12.80 7.67 -5.23
C LYS A 181 11.31 7.77 -4.89
N GLY A 182 10.78 9.01 -4.86
CA GLY A 182 9.36 9.25 -4.59
C GLY A 182 8.45 8.54 -5.60
N LEU A 183 8.74 8.70 -6.90
CA LEU A 183 7.98 8.04 -7.97
C LEU A 183 8.01 6.51 -7.82
N ALA A 184 9.17 5.93 -7.52
CA ALA A 184 9.32 4.49 -7.33
C ALA A 184 8.51 3.99 -6.12
N MET A 185 8.59 4.70 -4.98
CA MET A 185 7.86 4.33 -3.76
C MET A 185 6.35 4.38 -3.95
N GLY A 186 5.83 5.44 -4.56
CA GLY A 186 4.39 5.61 -4.76
C GLY A 186 3.80 4.67 -5.80
N SER A 187 4.51 4.43 -6.91
CA SER A 187 4.03 3.53 -7.98
C SER A 187 4.17 2.04 -7.66
N ALA A 188 5.13 1.66 -6.81
CA ALA A 188 5.34 0.26 -6.44
C ALA A 188 4.59 -0.16 -5.17
N ALA A 189 4.47 0.74 -4.17
CA ALA A 189 4.02 0.40 -2.82
C ALA A 189 2.93 1.35 -2.27
N HIS A 190 2.28 2.09 -3.14
CA HIS A 190 1.11 2.94 -2.89
C HIS A 190 1.20 3.75 -1.57
N ALA A 191 0.11 3.89 -0.80
CA ALA A 191 0.07 4.72 0.40
C ALA A 191 1.06 4.26 1.50
N ILE A 192 1.28 2.95 1.65
CA ILE A 192 2.22 2.41 2.65
C ILE A 192 3.68 2.77 2.27
N GLY A 193 4.02 2.69 0.98
CA GLY A 193 5.30 3.17 0.46
C GLY A 193 5.47 4.68 0.59
N THR A 194 4.39 5.43 0.38
CA THR A 194 4.41 6.90 0.53
C THR A 194 4.69 7.34 1.96
N ALA A 195 4.18 6.63 2.97
CA ALA A 195 4.54 6.88 4.36
C ALA A 195 6.06 6.79 4.57
N LYS A 196 6.72 5.81 3.93
CA LYS A 196 8.18 5.71 3.95
C LYS A 196 8.86 6.81 3.13
N ALA A 197 8.31 7.17 1.98
CA ALA A 197 8.84 8.27 1.15
C ALA A 197 8.83 9.61 1.91
N MET A 198 7.80 9.89 2.70
CA MET A 198 7.72 11.06 3.57
C MET A 198 8.81 11.05 4.67
N GLU A 199 9.17 9.87 5.20
CA GLU A 199 10.30 9.74 6.13
C GLU A 199 11.66 10.00 5.43
N MET A 200 11.75 9.76 4.11
CA MET A 200 12.98 9.95 3.33
C MET A 200 13.22 11.42 2.97
N GLY A 201 12.17 12.20 2.74
CA GLY A 201 12.23 13.62 2.45
C GLY A 201 10.94 14.21 1.89
N GLU A 202 10.83 15.52 1.89
CA GLU A 202 9.64 16.25 1.42
C GLU A 202 9.38 16.05 -0.08
N ILE A 203 10.45 16.05 -0.89
CA ILE A 203 10.35 15.83 -2.33
C ILE A 203 9.93 14.38 -2.62
N GLU A 204 10.54 13.42 -1.96
CA GLU A 204 10.19 12.00 -2.06
C GLU A 204 8.71 11.78 -1.68
N GLY A 205 8.26 12.37 -0.57
CA GLY A 205 6.88 12.31 -0.11
C GLY A 205 5.89 12.90 -1.13
N ALA A 206 6.17 14.10 -1.63
CA ALA A 206 5.32 14.77 -2.61
C ALA A 206 5.21 13.99 -3.93
N MET A 207 6.33 13.52 -4.47
CA MET A 207 6.35 12.76 -5.71
C MET A 207 5.68 11.38 -5.55
N SER A 208 5.82 10.77 -4.39
CA SER A 208 5.14 9.51 -4.05
C SER A 208 3.63 9.70 -3.95
N SER A 209 3.16 10.78 -3.32
CA SER A 209 1.73 11.12 -3.22
C SER A 209 1.09 11.31 -4.60
N LEU A 210 1.77 12.00 -5.51
CA LEU A 210 1.31 12.11 -6.90
C LEU A 210 1.25 10.75 -7.59
N SER A 211 2.28 9.93 -7.38
CA SER A 211 2.37 8.61 -8.02
C SER A 211 1.22 7.69 -7.64
N ILE A 212 0.71 7.75 -6.40
CA ILE A 212 -0.45 6.96 -5.99
C ILE A 212 -1.66 7.25 -6.90
N ALA A 213 -1.98 8.52 -7.08
CA ALA A 213 -3.14 8.92 -7.86
C ALA A 213 -2.99 8.54 -9.34
N VAL A 214 -1.87 8.91 -9.95
CA VAL A 214 -1.63 8.67 -11.37
C VAL A 214 -1.47 7.17 -11.67
N ALA A 215 -0.72 6.43 -10.84
CA ALA A 215 -0.57 4.98 -10.99
C ALA A 215 -1.90 4.24 -10.80
N GLY A 216 -2.76 4.70 -9.87
CA GLY A 216 -4.10 4.18 -9.69
C GLY A 216 -4.93 4.30 -10.97
N ILE A 217 -5.02 5.51 -11.54
CA ILE A 217 -5.76 5.77 -12.79
C ILE A 217 -5.20 4.94 -13.96
N LEU A 218 -3.88 4.94 -14.14
CA LEU A 218 -3.24 4.17 -15.22
C LEU A 218 -3.45 2.67 -15.05
N THR A 219 -3.39 2.15 -13.83
CA THR A 219 -3.62 0.72 -13.58
C THR A 219 -5.06 0.34 -13.88
N VAL A 220 -6.05 1.13 -13.49
CA VAL A 220 -7.47 0.89 -13.85
C VAL A 220 -7.64 0.86 -15.36
N ALA A 221 -7.11 1.87 -16.08
CA ALA A 221 -7.23 1.96 -17.52
C ALA A 221 -6.54 0.79 -18.27
N LEU A 222 -5.40 0.31 -17.76
CA LEU A 222 -4.62 -0.73 -18.41
C LEU A 222 -4.96 -2.15 -17.95
N SER A 223 -5.54 -2.33 -16.77
CA SER A 223 -5.82 -3.66 -16.23
C SER A 223 -6.78 -4.47 -17.08
N SER A 224 -7.82 -3.85 -17.66
CA SER A 224 -8.72 -4.52 -18.59
C SER A 224 -8.02 -5.01 -19.86
N LEU A 225 -7.08 -4.21 -20.38
CA LEU A 225 -6.25 -4.60 -21.52
C LEU A 225 -5.33 -5.77 -21.14
N PHE A 226 -4.67 -5.70 -19.99
CA PHE A 226 -3.77 -6.74 -19.50
C PHE A 226 -4.52 -8.03 -19.14
N ALA A 227 -5.74 -7.95 -18.62
CA ALA A 227 -6.57 -9.12 -18.33
C ALA A 227 -6.82 -9.97 -19.59
N GLY A 228 -6.92 -9.34 -20.75
CA GLY A 228 -7.11 -10.04 -22.03
C GLY A 228 -5.89 -10.84 -22.54
N PHE A 229 -4.72 -10.75 -21.89
CA PHE A 229 -3.52 -11.49 -22.30
C PHE A 229 -3.41 -12.89 -21.66
N MET A 230 -4.36 -13.24 -20.79
CA MET A 230 -4.35 -14.54 -20.11
C MET A 230 -5.82 -15.09 -19.82
#